data_66f76ef23632a87b5a8a44670a8bc53e
#
_entry.id   66f76ef23632a87b5a8a44670a8bc53e
#
_cell.length_a   1.000
_cell.length_b   1.000
_cell.length_c   1.000
_cell.angle_alpha   90.00
_cell.angle_beta   90.00
_cell.angle_gamma   90.00
#
_symmetry.space_group_name_H-M   'P 1'
#
loop_
_entity.id
_entity.type
_entity.pdbx_description
1 polymer ?
#
loop_
_entity_poly.entity_id
_entity_poly.type
_entity_poly.pdbx_seq_one_letter_code
_entity_poly.pdbx_strand_id
1 'polypeptide(L)'
;PAIEAALNQPTRYAQRFRYQQQDKDGKKQQVLWMQFDEGAITKLLHDNQMPVWGRTRPATLLWLVVDDRRKRSLISNDKQADARVIIEQQARLRGLPLRLPLYDLTDRANLSITDIWGNFEEAILRASSRYQTEAVLVGRVYRTTANSWSGRWTLYTDGRQQNWQTSGESLEVAMLPGVSQTTEILAQRYAQVDTALSSDELRIQIKGVSALAAYMRVVKYLDSLDAITQVQPSSVDNDSVIFTLTSRRGQQAVSQAIALGHTLVVEPSAPVSNPGSGPGGKEPVSIPPSADLVYRLVP
;
A
#
# COMPACT_ATOMS: atom_id res chain seq x y z
N PRO A 1 -3.20 20.21 -20.07
CA PRO A 1 -4.38 20.64 -20.87
C PRO A 1 -5.53 19.62 -20.83
N ALA A 2 -5.30 18.31 -21.12
CA ALA A 2 -6.38 17.32 -21.17
C ALA A 2 -7.01 17.03 -19.78
N ILE A 3 -6.22 17.00 -18.73
CA ILE A 3 -6.71 16.82 -17.35
C ILE A 3 -7.48 18.05 -16.89
N GLU A 4 -7.03 19.26 -17.19
CA GLU A 4 -7.78 20.48 -16.90
C GLU A 4 -9.14 20.50 -17.63
N ALA A 5 -9.18 20.06 -18.88
CA ALA A 5 -10.43 19.92 -19.60
C ALA A 5 -11.37 18.89 -18.95
N ALA A 6 -10.83 17.79 -18.42
CA ALA A 6 -11.59 16.78 -17.67
C ALA A 6 -12.12 17.33 -16.34
N LEU A 7 -11.34 18.14 -15.63
CA LEU A 7 -11.76 18.79 -14.38
C LEU A 7 -12.90 19.79 -14.60
N ASN A 8 -12.97 20.40 -15.77
CA ASN A 8 -14.08 21.30 -16.15
C ASN A 8 -15.38 20.55 -16.50
N GLN A 9 -15.31 19.22 -16.70
CA GLN A 9 -16.47 18.38 -17.03
C GLN A 9 -16.53 17.12 -16.14
N PRO A 10 -16.59 17.24 -14.80
CA PRO A 10 -16.52 16.11 -13.89
C PRO A 10 -17.68 15.13 -14.04
N THR A 11 -18.83 15.62 -14.50
CA THR A 11 -20.04 14.80 -14.74
C THR A 11 -19.82 13.71 -15.79
N ARG A 12 -18.89 13.90 -16.72
CA ARG A 12 -18.54 12.90 -17.75
C ARG A 12 -17.93 11.64 -17.14
N TYR A 13 -17.31 11.76 -15.97
CA TYR A 13 -16.63 10.69 -15.26
C TYR A 13 -17.41 10.20 -14.03
N ALA A 14 -18.56 10.82 -13.73
CA ALA A 14 -19.40 10.46 -12.60
C ALA A 14 -20.36 9.33 -12.98
N GLN A 15 -20.36 8.23 -12.23
CA GLN A 15 -21.34 7.15 -12.35
C GLN A 15 -22.62 7.47 -11.60
N ARG A 16 -22.50 8.08 -10.43
CA ARG A 16 -23.62 8.39 -9.53
C ARG A 16 -23.35 9.68 -8.77
N PHE A 17 -24.39 10.42 -8.47
CA PHE A 17 -24.32 11.54 -7.55
C PHE A 17 -25.59 11.61 -6.71
N ARG A 18 -25.47 12.17 -5.52
CA ARG A 18 -26.60 12.42 -4.62
C ARG A 18 -26.30 13.59 -3.71
N TYR A 19 -27.34 14.33 -3.35
CA TYR A 19 -27.26 15.34 -2.31
C TYR A 19 -27.52 14.71 -0.96
N GLN A 20 -26.68 15.03 0.02
CA GLN A 20 -26.80 14.61 1.40
C GLN A 20 -26.84 15.83 2.30
N GLN A 21 -27.64 15.77 3.35
CA GLN A 21 -27.55 16.76 4.43
C GLN A 21 -26.53 16.26 5.45
N GLN A 22 -25.53 17.06 5.73
CA GLN A 22 -24.54 16.82 6.75
C GLN A 22 -24.64 17.90 7.82
N ASP A 23 -24.69 17.49 9.08
CA ASP A 23 -24.61 18.44 10.20
C ASP A 23 -23.13 18.76 10.44
N LYS A 24 -22.76 20.02 10.30
CA LYS A 24 -21.42 20.54 10.60
C LYS A 24 -21.57 21.72 11.54
N ASP A 25 -21.06 21.60 12.75
CA ASP A 25 -21.11 22.62 13.80
C ASP A 25 -22.55 23.10 14.11
N GLY A 26 -23.54 22.15 14.14
CA GLY A 26 -24.95 22.44 14.39
C GLY A 26 -25.67 23.12 13.21
N LYS A 27 -25.02 23.23 12.04
CA LYS A 27 -25.63 23.74 10.82
C LYS A 27 -25.81 22.65 9.79
N LYS A 28 -27.03 22.49 9.29
CA LYS A 28 -27.31 21.57 8.18
C LYS A 28 -26.74 22.13 6.89
N GLN A 29 -25.73 21.47 6.34
CA GLN A 29 -25.16 21.80 5.04
C GLN A 29 -25.56 20.75 4.02
N GLN A 30 -25.87 21.19 2.80
CA GLN A 30 -26.09 20.29 1.68
C GLN A 30 -24.76 19.96 1.03
N VAL A 31 -24.42 18.68 1.03
CA VAL A 31 -23.15 18.16 0.47
C VAL A 31 -23.48 17.34 -0.76
N LEU A 32 -22.77 17.58 -1.86
CA LEU A 32 -22.83 16.75 -3.05
C LEU A 32 -21.86 15.57 -2.90
N TRP A 33 -22.43 14.37 -2.87
CA TRP A 33 -21.66 13.14 -2.95
C TRP A 33 -21.62 12.65 -4.40
N MET A 34 -20.41 12.32 -4.90
CA MET A 34 -20.21 11.82 -6.26
C MET A 34 -19.38 10.54 -6.21
N GLN A 35 -19.77 9.57 -7.03
CA GLN A 35 -18.98 8.37 -7.32
C GLN A 35 -18.49 8.45 -8.76
N PHE A 36 -17.19 8.37 -8.95
CA PHE A 36 -16.57 8.39 -10.27
C PHE A 36 -16.42 6.98 -10.85
N ASP A 37 -16.42 6.89 -12.17
CA ASP A 37 -16.09 5.68 -12.90
C ASP A 37 -14.57 5.44 -12.84
N GLU A 38 -14.18 4.39 -12.17
CA GLU A 38 -12.76 4.05 -11.97
C GLU A 38 -12.05 3.77 -13.31
N GLY A 39 -12.72 3.05 -14.22
CA GLY A 39 -12.15 2.74 -15.52
C GLY A 39 -11.95 3.99 -16.38
N ALA A 40 -12.93 4.90 -16.39
CA ALA A 40 -12.84 6.16 -17.12
C ALA A 40 -11.75 7.09 -16.57
N ILE A 41 -11.61 7.18 -15.23
CA ILE A 41 -10.54 7.95 -14.59
C ILE A 41 -9.17 7.33 -14.87
N THR A 42 -9.04 6.00 -14.69
CA THR A 42 -7.80 5.28 -14.97
C THR A 42 -7.37 5.47 -16.42
N LYS A 43 -8.31 5.34 -17.37
CA LYS A 43 -8.05 5.59 -18.79
C LYS A 43 -7.58 7.02 -19.05
N LEU A 44 -8.23 8.02 -18.43
CA LEU A 44 -7.84 9.43 -18.57
C LEU A 44 -6.39 9.65 -18.10
N LEU A 45 -6.01 9.05 -16.97
CA LEU A 45 -4.65 9.16 -16.43
C LEU A 45 -3.64 8.47 -17.33
N HIS A 46 -3.93 7.26 -17.82
CA HIS A 46 -3.06 6.52 -18.73
C HIS A 46 -2.86 7.25 -20.07
N ASP A 47 -3.93 7.76 -20.68
CA ASP A 47 -3.88 8.51 -21.94
C ASP A 47 -3.00 9.77 -21.83
N ASN A 48 -2.79 10.26 -20.59
CA ASN A 48 -1.93 11.41 -20.29
C ASN A 48 -0.59 11.01 -19.63
N GLN A 49 -0.22 9.73 -19.67
CA GLN A 49 1.04 9.21 -19.11
C GLN A 49 1.22 9.55 -17.62
N MET A 50 0.13 9.66 -16.89
CA MET A 50 0.17 9.90 -15.44
C MET A 50 0.22 8.58 -14.66
N PRO A 51 1.05 8.53 -13.60
CA PRO A 51 1.12 7.33 -12.77
C PRO A 51 -0.19 7.09 -12.03
N VAL A 52 -0.61 5.85 -11.98
CA VAL A 52 -1.79 5.42 -11.20
C VAL A 52 -1.32 4.60 -10.01
N TRP A 53 -1.70 5.03 -8.82
CA TRP A 53 -1.49 4.25 -7.62
C TRP A 53 -2.70 3.31 -7.43
N GLY A 54 -2.48 2.04 -7.70
CA GLY A 54 -3.51 1.00 -7.69
C GLY A 54 -4.18 0.78 -6.32
N ARG A 55 -5.05 -0.21 -6.26
CA ARG A 55 -5.83 -0.55 -5.05
C ARG A 55 -4.96 -1.15 -3.95
N THR A 56 -3.96 -1.95 -4.33
CA THR A 56 -3.01 -2.54 -3.38
C THR A 56 -2.01 -1.48 -2.97
N ARG A 57 -2.15 -0.99 -1.75
CA ARG A 57 -1.32 0.10 -1.20
C ARG A 57 -0.66 -0.36 0.09
N PRO A 58 0.60 0.04 0.35
CA PRO A 58 1.31 -0.34 1.56
C PRO A 58 0.57 0.17 2.80
N ALA A 59 0.26 -0.74 3.72
CA ALA A 59 -0.27 -0.36 5.01
C ALA A 59 0.80 0.38 5.81
N THR A 60 0.44 1.49 6.43
CA THR A 60 1.34 2.37 7.17
C THR A 60 0.94 2.42 8.63
N LEU A 61 1.83 1.98 9.53
CA LEU A 61 1.65 2.18 10.97
C LEU A 61 2.14 3.57 11.37
N LEU A 62 1.33 4.33 12.11
CA LEU A 62 1.68 5.65 12.59
C LEU A 62 1.91 5.67 14.10
N TRP A 63 3.16 5.91 14.51
CA TRP A 63 3.51 6.31 15.86
C TRP A 63 3.56 7.83 15.95
N LEU A 64 2.53 8.46 16.54
CA LEU A 64 2.44 9.92 16.63
C LEU A 64 2.42 10.38 18.09
N VAL A 65 3.42 11.15 18.45
CA VAL A 65 3.52 11.80 19.77
C VAL A 65 3.30 13.29 19.61
N VAL A 66 2.40 13.82 20.44
CA VAL A 66 2.11 15.25 20.54
C VAL A 66 2.62 15.78 21.88
N ASP A 67 3.39 16.87 21.84
CA ASP A 67 3.87 17.63 23.01
C ASP A 67 3.25 19.05 23.00
N ASP A 68 2.32 19.30 23.91
CA ASP A 68 1.65 20.59 24.08
C ASP A 68 2.34 21.51 25.10
N ARG A 69 3.61 21.23 25.42
CA ARG A 69 4.44 21.83 26.49
C ARG A 69 4.04 21.43 27.91
N ARG A 70 2.86 20.85 28.12
CA ARG A 70 2.41 20.37 29.42
C ARG A 70 2.61 18.87 29.55
N LYS A 71 2.30 18.17 28.47
CA LYS A 71 2.32 16.71 28.45
C LYS A 71 2.63 16.19 27.06
N ARG A 72 3.47 15.16 27.01
CA ARG A 72 3.63 14.31 25.81
C ARG A 72 2.62 13.20 25.83
N SER A 73 1.88 13.05 24.77
CA SER A 73 0.88 12.00 24.63
C SER A 73 0.99 11.33 23.27
N LEU A 74 0.83 10.01 23.28
CA LEU A 74 0.74 9.21 22.06
C LEU A 74 -0.72 9.23 21.57
N ILE A 75 -0.88 9.43 20.25
CA ILE A 75 -2.15 9.23 19.58
C ILE A 75 -2.31 7.73 19.33
N SER A 76 -3.38 7.14 19.84
CA SER A 76 -3.69 5.72 19.70
C SER A 76 -5.20 5.51 19.51
N ASN A 77 -5.62 4.28 19.28
CA ASN A 77 -7.03 3.96 19.10
C ASN A 77 -7.91 4.41 20.27
N ASP A 78 -7.37 4.43 21.51
CA ASP A 78 -8.14 4.72 22.72
C ASP A 78 -7.92 6.15 23.26
N LYS A 79 -7.01 6.93 22.66
CA LYS A 79 -6.62 8.24 23.20
C LYS A 79 -6.57 9.30 22.12
N GLN A 80 -6.85 10.57 22.54
CA GLN A 80 -6.79 11.75 21.67
C GLN A 80 -7.76 11.64 20.47
N ALA A 81 -9.03 11.36 20.76
CA ALA A 81 -10.06 11.08 19.76
C ALA A 81 -10.13 12.11 18.62
N ASP A 82 -10.04 13.41 18.95
CA ASP A 82 -10.14 14.49 17.95
C ASP A 82 -8.96 14.45 16.97
N ALA A 83 -7.72 14.37 17.46
CA ALA A 83 -6.52 14.29 16.61
C ALA A 83 -6.52 13.01 15.79
N ARG A 84 -7.00 11.89 16.35
CA ARG A 84 -7.17 10.63 15.64
C ARG A 84 -8.12 10.76 14.47
N VAL A 85 -9.32 11.29 14.70
CA VAL A 85 -10.35 11.46 13.65
C VAL A 85 -9.82 12.30 12.50
N ILE A 86 -9.13 13.42 12.80
CA ILE A 86 -8.54 14.30 11.80
C ILE A 86 -7.51 13.54 10.94
N ILE A 87 -6.61 12.78 11.56
CA ILE A 87 -5.58 12.02 10.85
C ILE A 87 -6.17 10.90 10.00
N GLU A 88 -7.10 10.13 10.57
CA GLU A 88 -7.77 9.05 9.84
C GLU A 88 -8.60 9.58 8.66
N GLN A 89 -9.22 10.75 8.81
CA GLN A 89 -9.92 11.40 7.71
C GLN A 89 -8.96 11.82 6.61
N GLN A 90 -7.82 12.43 6.95
CA GLN A 90 -6.80 12.81 5.98
C GLN A 90 -6.23 11.60 5.26
N ALA A 91 -5.92 10.53 5.98
CA ALA A 91 -5.44 9.29 5.39
C ALA A 91 -6.45 8.70 4.40
N ARG A 92 -7.75 8.70 4.75
CA ARG A 92 -8.84 8.26 3.85
C ARG A 92 -8.94 9.14 2.61
N LEU A 93 -8.91 10.45 2.77
CA LEU A 93 -8.95 11.40 1.63
C LEU A 93 -7.77 11.20 0.67
N ARG A 94 -6.61 10.84 1.20
CA ARG A 94 -5.40 10.55 0.41
C ARG A 94 -5.29 9.10 -0.03
N GLY A 95 -6.21 8.23 0.39
CA GLY A 95 -6.20 6.81 0.09
C GLY A 95 -5.01 6.06 0.70
N LEU A 96 -4.51 6.50 1.85
CA LEU A 96 -3.45 5.85 2.61
C LEU A 96 -4.05 4.84 3.59
N PRO A 97 -3.74 3.53 3.51
CA PRO A 97 -4.13 2.57 4.52
C PRO A 97 -3.35 2.81 5.81
N LEU A 98 -3.87 3.68 6.68
CA LEU A 98 -3.23 4.07 7.93
C LEU A 98 -3.74 3.21 9.08
N ARG A 99 -2.82 2.73 9.92
CA ARG A 99 -3.09 2.04 11.17
C ARG A 99 -2.50 2.83 12.34
N LEU A 100 -3.24 2.96 13.42
CA LEU A 100 -2.73 3.50 14.68
C LEU A 100 -2.41 2.34 15.62
N PRO A 101 -1.41 2.48 16.52
CA PRO A 101 -1.09 1.45 17.49
C PRO A 101 -2.24 1.25 18.49
N LEU A 102 -2.42 0.02 18.96
CA LEU A 102 -3.33 -0.29 20.06
C LEU A 102 -2.85 0.35 21.37
N TYR A 103 -1.54 0.46 21.49
CA TYR A 103 -0.84 0.95 22.67
C TYR A 103 -1.27 0.22 23.95
N ASP A 104 -1.45 -1.08 23.82
CA ASP A 104 -1.73 -2.03 24.90
C ASP A 104 -0.52 -2.26 25.80
N LEU A 105 -0.62 -3.21 26.73
CA LEU A 105 0.48 -3.54 27.64
C LEU A 105 1.74 -4.02 26.90
N THR A 106 1.57 -4.75 25.79
CA THR A 106 2.68 -5.23 24.96
C THR A 106 3.41 -4.07 24.30
N ASP A 107 2.68 -3.13 23.69
CA ASP A 107 3.29 -1.95 23.09
C ASP A 107 4.04 -1.13 24.13
N ARG A 108 3.43 -0.88 25.30
CA ARG A 108 4.04 -0.08 26.38
C ARG A 108 5.29 -0.74 26.98
N ALA A 109 5.35 -2.07 26.99
CA ALA A 109 6.51 -2.80 27.45
C ALA A 109 7.68 -2.71 26.46
N ASN A 110 7.40 -2.61 25.16
CA ASN A 110 8.41 -2.65 24.09
C ASN A 110 8.80 -1.27 23.55
N LEU A 111 7.94 -0.25 23.69
CA LEU A 111 8.18 1.08 23.14
C LEU A 111 7.60 2.17 24.02
N SER A 112 8.47 3.00 24.59
CA SER A 112 8.08 4.14 25.39
C SER A 112 7.84 5.39 24.52
N ILE A 113 7.09 6.37 25.05
CA ILE A 113 6.94 7.68 24.39
C ILE A 113 8.30 8.37 24.20
N THR A 114 9.24 8.13 25.11
CA THR A 114 10.60 8.68 25.03
C THR A 114 11.37 8.08 23.84
N ASP A 115 11.21 6.79 23.57
CA ASP A 115 11.85 6.11 22.43
C ASP A 115 11.33 6.66 21.10
N ILE A 116 10.01 6.87 21.00
CA ILE A 116 9.39 7.50 19.82
C ILE A 116 9.88 8.95 19.67
N TRP A 117 9.95 9.69 20.78
CA TRP A 117 10.42 11.07 20.76
C TRP A 117 11.89 11.20 20.36
N GLY A 118 12.73 10.29 20.83
CA GLY A 118 14.15 10.19 20.47
C GLY A 118 14.39 9.62 19.08
N ASN A 119 13.34 9.09 18.45
CA ASN A 119 13.42 8.38 17.15
C ASN A 119 14.40 7.21 17.19
N PHE A 120 14.32 6.40 18.24
CA PHE A 120 15.16 5.20 18.38
C PHE A 120 14.66 4.12 17.39
N GLU A 121 15.26 4.13 16.21
CA GLU A 121 14.84 3.32 15.05
C GLU A 121 14.64 1.84 15.40
N GLU A 122 15.63 1.24 16.02
CA GLU A 122 15.62 -0.20 16.34
C GLU A 122 14.45 -0.58 17.27
N ALA A 123 14.18 0.25 18.30
CA ALA A 123 13.06 0.04 19.20
C ALA A 123 11.71 0.22 18.49
N ILE A 124 11.60 1.24 17.65
CA ILE A 124 10.39 1.55 16.88
C ILE A 124 10.09 0.42 15.89
N LEU A 125 11.06 -0.01 15.08
CA LEU A 125 10.86 -1.06 14.08
C LEU A 125 10.55 -2.41 14.74
N ARG A 126 11.22 -2.75 15.83
CA ARG A 126 10.95 -3.96 16.61
C ARG A 126 9.52 -3.96 17.17
N ALA A 127 9.05 -2.87 17.77
CA ALA A 127 7.68 -2.76 18.27
C ALA A 127 6.64 -2.76 17.14
N SER A 128 7.00 -2.25 15.96
CA SER A 128 6.12 -2.17 14.80
C SER A 128 5.90 -3.52 14.12
N SER A 129 6.82 -4.48 14.26
CA SER A 129 6.78 -5.78 13.57
C SER A 129 5.49 -6.57 13.82
N ARG A 130 4.89 -6.45 15.02
CA ARG A 130 3.61 -7.12 15.34
C ARG A 130 2.43 -6.64 14.50
N TYR A 131 2.52 -5.45 13.92
CA TYR A 131 1.44 -4.86 13.12
C TYR A 131 1.45 -5.29 11.65
N GLN A 132 2.52 -5.93 11.20
CA GLN A 132 2.68 -6.43 9.84
C GLN A 132 2.32 -5.37 8.80
N THR A 133 2.99 -4.21 8.87
CA THR A 133 2.82 -3.10 7.95
C THR A 133 4.09 -2.89 7.14
N GLU A 134 3.95 -2.51 5.87
CA GLU A 134 5.04 -2.31 4.94
C GLU A 134 5.77 -0.98 5.16
N ALA A 135 5.10 -0.05 5.86
CA ALA A 135 5.65 1.25 6.18
C ALA A 135 5.39 1.62 7.65
N VAL A 136 6.34 2.29 8.27
CA VAL A 136 6.22 2.84 9.62
C VAL A 136 6.48 4.35 9.56
N LEU A 137 5.47 5.13 9.93
CA LEU A 137 5.55 6.59 10.03
C LEU A 137 5.68 6.98 11.49
N VAL A 138 6.68 7.79 11.80
CA VAL A 138 6.89 8.36 13.13
C VAL A 138 6.67 9.86 13.06
N GLY A 139 5.71 10.35 13.83
CA GLY A 139 5.41 11.78 13.95
C GLY A 139 5.69 12.29 15.36
N ARG A 140 6.39 13.42 15.45
CA ARG A 140 6.67 14.15 16.69
C ARG A 140 6.24 15.58 16.49
N VAL A 141 5.04 15.92 16.97
CA VAL A 141 4.44 17.23 16.79
C VAL A 141 4.47 17.96 18.13
N TYR A 142 4.99 19.17 18.15
CA TYR A 142 5.16 19.93 19.38
C TYR A 142 4.82 21.39 19.20
N ARG A 143 4.35 21.99 20.29
CA ARG A 143 4.02 23.40 20.35
C ARG A 143 5.27 24.24 20.57
N THR A 144 5.57 25.14 19.66
CA THR A 144 6.73 26.04 19.73
C THR A 144 6.40 27.36 20.43
N THR A 145 5.27 27.95 20.09
CA THR A 145 4.73 29.17 20.73
C THR A 145 3.25 29.00 21.06
N ALA A 146 2.58 30.03 21.55
CA ALA A 146 1.14 29.99 21.84
C ALA A 146 0.32 29.58 20.58
N ASN A 147 0.72 30.08 19.41
CA ASN A 147 0.01 29.91 18.14
C ASN A 147 0.90 29.26 17.06
N SER A 148 1.85 28.44 17.45
CA SER A 148 2.74 27.80 16.47
C SER A 148 3.07 26.37 16.90
N TRP A 149 2.99 25.47 15.95
CA TRP A 149 3.30 24.05 16.08
C TRP A 149 4.33 23.66 15.03
N SER A 150 5.17 22.70 15.39
CA SER A 150 6.13 22.09 14.47
C SER A 150 6.01 20.57 14.53
N GLY A 151 6.22 19.93 13.40
CA GLY A 151 6.23 18.48 13.28
C GLY A 151 7.56 17.99 12.71
N ARG A 152 8.09 16.90 13.26
CA ARG A 152 9.19 16.13 12.70
C ARG A 152 8.69 14.76 12.35
N TRP A 153 8.91 14.37 11.12
CA TRP A 153 8.40 13.13 10.57
C TRP A 153 9.53 12.25 10.06
N THR A 154 9.38 10.97 10.27
CA THR A 154 10.29 9.95 9.78
C THR A 154 9.48 8.81 9.20
N LEU A 155 9.69 8.46 7.94
CA LEU A 155 9.07 7.33 7.28
C LEU A 155 10.12 6.25 7.06
N TYR A 156 9.84 5.05 7.55
CA TYR A 156 10.59 3.83 7.30
C TYR A 156 9.82 2.95 6.32
N THR A 157 10.42 2.60 5.22
CA THR A 157 9.83 1.69 4.21
C THR A 157 10.94 1.04 3.39
N ASP A 158 10.88 -0.28 3.15
CA ASP A 158 11.86 -1.07 2.39
C ASP A 158 13.32 -0.80 2.78
N GLY A 159 13.62 -0.79 4.08
CA GLY A 159 14.96 -0.55 4.60
C GLY A 159 15.51 0.87 4.34
N ARG A 160 14.67 1.82 3.95
CA ARG A 160 15.04 3.23 3.75
C ARG A 160 14.33 4.12 4.75
N GLN A 161 14.98 5.22 5.09
CA GLN A 161 14.46 6.25 5.97
C GLN A 161 14.35 7.57 5.21
N GLN A 162 13.22 8.25 5.37
CA GLN A 162 13.01 9.61 4.87
C GLN A 162 12.52 10.51 5.98
N ASN A 163 13.07 11.74 6.05
CA ASN A 163 12.78 12.70 7.10
C ASN A 163 12.29 14.02 6.50
N TRP A 164 11.29 14.64 7.13
CA TRP A 164 10.83 15.99 6.79
C TRP A 164 10.28 16.71 8.00
N GLN A 165 10.02 17.98 7.85
CA GLN A 165 9.45 18.83 8.88
C GLN A 165 8.18 19.52 8.37
N THR A 166 7.29 19.81 9.30
CA THR A 166 6.05 20.54 9.06
C THR A 166 5.92 21.66 10.10
N SER A 167 5.13 22.69 9.79
CA SER A 167 4.79 23.74 10.72
C SER A 167 3.38 24.25 10.47
N GLY A 168 2.74 24.85 11.47
CA GLY A 168 1.39 25.37 11.34
C GLY A 168 0.97 26.18 12.56
N GLU A 169 -0.09 26.96 12.40
CA GLU A 169 -0.68 27.77 13.47
C GLU A 169 -1.51 26.94 14.46
N SER A 170 -1.87 25.73 14.08
CA SER A 170 -2.60 24.78 14.93
C SER A 170 -1.96 23.40 14.88
N LEU A 171 -2.33 22.55 15.83
CA LEU A 171 -1.94 21.13 15.84
C LEU A 171 -2.34 20.44 14.54
N GLU A 172 -3.56 20.68 14.06
CA GLU A 172 -4.09 20.11 12.82
C GLU A 172 -3.25 20.51 11.62
N VAL A 173 -2.99 21.82 11.42
CA VAL A 173 -2.20 22.34 10.31
C VAL A 173 -0.78 21.80 10.31
N ALA A 174 -0.21 21.49 11.48
CA ALA A 174 1.11 20.89 11.59
C ALA A 174 1.11 19.36 11.35
N MET A 175 -0.01 18.66 11.64
CA MET A 175 -0.12 17.20 11.50
C MET A 175 -0.47 16.75 10.07
N LEU A 176 -1.43 17.40 9.42
CA LEU A 176 -1.98 16.93 8.15
C LEU A 176 -0.94 16.80 7.03
N PRO A 177 0.04 17.74 6.88
CA PRO A 177 1.09 17.58 5.88
C PRO A 177 1.99 16.37 6.12
N GLY A 178 2.12 15.89 7.37
CA GLY A 178 2.85 14.65 7.67
C GLY A 178 2.26 13.44 6.96
N VAL A 179 0.93 13.28 7.04
CA VAL A 179 0.21 12.21 6.35
C VAL A 179 0.21 12.41 4.84
N SER A 180 0.00 13.66 4.39
CA SER A 180 -0.02 13.96 2.96
C SER A 180 1.31 13.69 2.28
N GLN A 181 2.42 14.10 2.90
CA GLN A 181 3.77 13.87 2.38
C GLN A 181 4.11 12.37 2.37
N THR A 182 3.71 11.63 3.41
CA THR A 182 3.84 10.16 3.43
C THR A 182 3.14 9.54 2.23
N THR A 183 1.91 9.96 1.95
CA THR A 183 1.15 9.47 0.80
C THR A 183 1.87 9.77 -0.52
N GLU A 184 2.40 10.98 -0.66
CA GLU A 184 3.14 11.40 -1.84
C GLU A 184 4.40 10.57 -2.08
N ILE A 185 5.19 10.35 -1.03
CA ILE A 185 6.40 9.52 -1.07
C ILE A 185 6.07 8.09 -1.48
N LEU A 186 5.04 7.49 -0.87
CA LEU A 186 4.62 6.14 -1.20
C LEU A 186 4.02 6.07 -2.60
N ALA A 187 3.23 7.07 -3.02
CA ALA A 187 2.69 7.14 -4.37
C ALA A 187 3.81 7.25 -5.42
N GLN A 188 4.78 8.11 -5.23
CA GLN A 188 5.94 8.21 -6.15
C GLN A 188 6.71 6.91 -6.28
N ARG A 189 6.72 6.09 -5.22
CA ARG A 189 7.44 4.82 -5.21
C ARG A 189 6.63 3.68 -5.82
N TYR A 190 5.33 3.61 -5.54
CA TYR A 190 4.47 2.49 -5.89
C TYR A 190 3.49 2.79 -7.03
N ALA A 191 3.21 4.08 -7.32
CA ALA A 191 2.44 4.43 -8.50
C ALA A 191 3.31 4.26 -9.75
N GLN A 192 2.73 3.62 -10.74
CA GLN A 192 3.44 3.30 -11.97
C GLN A 192 2.75 3.98 -13.16
N VAL A 193 3.56 4.42 -14.12
CA VAL A 193 3.07 4.84 -15.42
C VAL A 193 2.92 3.58 -16.27
N ASP A 194 1.74 3.32 -16.79
CA ASP A 194 1.57 2.26 -17.77
C ASP A 194 2.36 2.61 -19.03
N THR A 195 3.44 1.91 -19.24
CA THR A 195 4.10 1.91 -20.55
C THR A 195 3.24 1.04 -21.47
N ALA A 196 2.38 1.70 -22.23
CA ALA A 196 1.35 1.09 -23.09
C ALA A 196 1.91 0.19 -24.24
N LEU A 197 3.19 -0.20 -24.20
CA LEU A 197 3.90 -0.86 -25.30
C LEU A 197 4.41 -2.28 -25.00
N SER A 198 4.24 -2.80 -23.78
CA SER A 198 4.59 -4.20 -23.50
C SER A 198 3.52 -4.88 -22.66
N SER A 199 2.69 -5.65 -23.30
CA SER A 199 1.97 -6.73 -22.62
C SER A 199 3.01 -7.84 -22.39
N ASP A 200 3.74 -7.76 -21.28
CA ASP A 200 4.66 -8.83 -20.91
C ASP A 200 3.85 -10.02 -20.42
N GLU A 201 4.02 -11.15 -21.07
CA GLU A 201 3.54 -12.42 -20.56
C GLU A 201 4.52 -12.94 -19.52
N LEU A 202 4.05 -13.15 -18.32
CA LEU A 202 4.80 -13.67 -17.19
C LEU A 202 4.26 -15.03 -16.79
N ARG A 203 5.14 -15.98 -16.57
CA ARG A 203 4.78 -17.29 -16.03
C ARG A 203 5.10 -17.35 -14.55
N ILE A 204 4.08 -17.55 -13.74
CA ILE A 204 4.27 -17.72 -12.30
C ILE A 204 3.83 -19.10 -11.86
N GLN A 205 4.65 -19.77 -11.08
CA GLN A 205 4.30 -21.01 -10.41
C GLN A 205 3.85 -20.75 -8.99
N ILE A 206 2.72 -21.28 -8.61
CA ILE A 206 2.19 -21.17 -7.24
C ILE A 206 2.06 -22.56 -6.65
N LYS A 207 2.79 -22.82 -5.57
CA LYS A 207 2.78 -24.06 -4.80
C LYS A 207 1.78 -23.99 -3.65
N GLY A 208 1.34 -25.14 -3.15
CA GLY A 208 0.34 -25.24 -2.09
C GLY A 208 -1.09 -25.13 -2.61
N VAL A 209 -1.32 -25.44 -3.89
CA VAL A 209 -2.64 -25.37 -4.54
C VAL A 209 -3.15 -26.78 -4.78
N SER A 210 -3.50 -27.49 -3.71
CA SER A 210 -3.95 -28.91 -3.77
C SER A 210 -5.47 -29.08 -3.82
N ALA A 211 -6.24 -28.01 -3.65
CA ALA A 211 -7.71 -28.04 -3.63
C ALA A 211 -8.33 -26.92 -4.47
N LEU A 212 -9.56 -27.17 -4.98
CA LEU A 212 -10.30 -26.17 -5.77
C LEU A 212 -10.49 -24.85 -5.02
N ALA A 213 -10.72 -24.89 -3.71
CA ALA A 213 -10.85 -23.67 -2.90
C ALA A 213 -9.55 -22.84 -2.87
N ALA A 214 -8.39 -23.50 -2.78
CA ALA A 214 -7.08 -22.84 -2.86
C ALA A 214 -6.86 -22.25 -4.25
N TYR A 215 -7.19 -22.96 -5.31
CA TYR A 215 -7.14 -22.48 -6.69
C TYR A 215 -7.99 -21.21 -6.89
N MET A 216 -9.26 -21.25 -6.47
CA MET A 216 -10.16 -20.10 -6.60
C MET A 216 -9.67 -18.87 -5.79
N ARG A 217 -9.07 -19.11 -4.63
CA ARG A 217 -8.47 -18.04 -3.81
C ARG A 217 -7.29 -17.38 -4.53
N VAL A 218 -6.44 -18.18 -5.18
CA VAL A 218 -5.31 -17.68 -5.98
C VAL A 218 -5.80 -16.89 -7.18
N VAL A 219 -6.72 -17.42 -7.97
CA VAL A 219 -7.26 -16.73 -9.16
C VAL A 219 -7.88 -15.39 -8.76
N LYS A 220 -8.75 -15.40 -7.74
CA LYS A 220 -9.41 -14.19 -7.23
C LYS A 220 -8.38 -13.16 -6.73
N TYR A 221 -7.32 -13.61 -6.09
CA TYR A 221 -6.25 -12.73 -5.62
C TYR A 221 -5.50 -12.12 -6.80
N LEU A 222 -5.05 -12.93 -7.79
CA LEU A 222 -4.34 -12.44 -8.95
C LEU A 222 -5.19 -11.47 -9.79
N ASP A 223 -6.47 -11.75 -9.99
CA ASP A 223 -7.42 -10.87 -10.70
C ASP A 223 -7.65 -9.55 -9.94
N SER A 224 -7.41 -9.51 -8.63
CA SER A 224 -7.54 -8.29 -7.84
C SER A 224 -6.33 -7.35 -7.95
N LEU A 225 -5.22 -7.81 -8.54
CA LEU A 225 -3.99 -7.02 -8.67
C LEU A 225 -4.05 -6.14 -9.91
N ASP A 226 -3.97 -4.81 -9.73
CA ASP A 226 -4.04 -3.84 -10.83
C ASP A 226 -2.92 -3.95 -11.87
N ALA A 227 -1.81 -4.60 -11.50
CA ALA A 227 -0.70 -4.88 -12.39
C ALA A 227 -1.01 -5.97 -13.43
N ILE A 228 -2.07 -6.78 -13.20
CA ILE A 228 -2.45 -7.93 -14.01
C ILE A 228 -3.73 -7.61 -14.77
N THR A 229 -3.73 -7.88 -16.08
CA THR A 229 -4.92 -7.69 -16.93
C THR A 229 -5.60 -8.98 -17.28
N GLN A 230 -4.85 -10.08 -17.28
CA GLN A 230 -5.39 -11.40 -17.60
C GLN A 230 -4.63 -12.47 -16.83
N VAL A 231 -5.37 -13.44 -16.31
CA VAL A 231 -4.85 -14.61 -15.61
C VAL A 231 -5.32 -15.85 -16.37
N GLN A 232 -4.39 -16.66 -16.85
CA GLN A 232 -4.69 -17.92 -17.53
C GLN A 232 -3.91 -19.07 -16.88
N PRO A 233 -4.54 -20.18 -16.48
CA PRO A 233 -3.81 -21.36 -16.06
C PRO A 233 -3.14 -22.01 -17.27
N SER A 234 -1.83 -22.26 -17.16
CA SER A 234 -1.03 -22.91 -18.22
C SER A 234 -0.79 -24.38 -17.92
N SER A 235 -0.60 -24.72 -16.65
CA SER A 235 -0.39 -26.11 -16.22
C SER A 235 -0.86 -26.28 -14.78
N VAL A 236 -1.46 -27.42 -14.50
CA VAL A 236 -1.90 -27.81 -13.16
C VAL A 236 -1.23 -29.11 -12.78
N ASP A 237 -0.55 -29.14 -11.67
CA ASP A 237 0.08 -30.31 -11.08
C ASP A 237 -0.54 -30.59 -9.70
N ASN A 238 -0.18 -31.70 -9.05
CA ASN A 238 -0.83 -32.17 -7.81
C ASN A 238 -0.84 -31.13 -6.66
N ASP A 239 0.18 -30.29 -6.55
CA ASP A 239 0.32 -29.30 -5.47
C ASP A 239 0.72 -27.90 -6.01
N SER A 240 0.75 -27.73 -7.32
CA SER A 240 1.14 -26.44 -7.91
C SER A 240 0.38 -26.14 -9.20
N VAL A 241 0.24 -24.85 -9.46
CA VAL A 241 -0.35 -24.35 -10.71
C VAL A 241 0.57 -23.31 -11.31
N ILE A 242 0.79 -23.41 -12.62
CA ILE A 242 1.49 -22.38 -13.39
C ILE A 242 0.43 -21.53 -14.08
N PHE A 243 0.50 -20.24 -13.84
CA PHE A 243 -0.33 -19.24 -14.51
C PHE A 243 0.50 -18.45 -15.50
N THR A 244 -0.05 -18.18 -16.66
CA THR A 244 0.41 -17.12 -17.56
C THR A 244 -0.38 -15.86 -17.24
N LEU A 245 0.34 -14.83 -16.86
CA LEU A 245 -0.21 -13.51 -16.53
C LEU A 245 0.11 -12.54 -17.64
N THR A 246 -0.87 -11.80 -18.10
CA THR A 246 -0.62 -10.63 -18.95
C THR A 246 -0.51 -9.40 -18.05
N SER A 247 0.66 -8.78 -18.03
CA SER A 247 0.93 -7.57 -17.25
C SER A 247 1.11 -6.37 -18.16
N ARG A 248 0.51 -5.23 -17.80
CA ARG A 248 0.77 -3.94 -18.45
C ARG A 248 2.03 -3.26 -17.95
N ARG A 249 2.61 -3.76 -16.86
CA ARG A 249 3.66 -3.06 -16.08
C ARG A 249 4.91 -3.90 -15.86
N GLY A 250 4.99 -5.06 -16.52
CA GLY A 250 6.14 -5.97 -16.45
C GLY A 250 6.27 -6.74 -15.12
N GLN A 251 7.27 -7.59 -15.06
CA GLN A 251 7.52 -8.52 -13.96
C GLN A 251 7.70 -7.82 -12.59
N GLN A 252 8.40 -6.69 -12.57
CA GLN A 252 8.70 -5.98 -11.33
C GLN A 252 7.44 -5.44 -10.64
N ALA A 253 6.50 -4.91 -11.42
CA ALA A 253 5.24 -4.41 -10.88
C ALA A 253 4.36 -5.53 -10.31
N VAL A 254 4.31 -6.68 -10.99
CA VAL A 254 3.60 -7.87 -10.50
C VAL A 254 4.23 -8.37 -9.20
N SER A 255 5.57 -8.47 -9.15
CA SER A 255 6.28 -8.88 -7.93
C SER A 255 6.04 -7.93 -6.76
N GLN A 256 6.05 -6.62 -6.99
CA GLN A 256 5.74 -5.62 -5.96
C GLN A 256 4.28 -5.71 -5.48
N ALA A 257 3.33 -5.87 -6.40
CA ALA A 257 1.91 -6.01 -6.05
C ALA A 257 1.66 -7.28 -5.23
N ILE A 258 2.33 -8.39 -5.57
CA ILE A 258 2.26 -9.64 -4.81
C ILE A 258 2.89 -9.48 -3.42
N ALA A 259 4.05 -8.81 -3.33
CA ALA A 259 4.76 -8.58 -2.07
C ALA A 259 3.98 -7.68 -1.09
N LEU A 260 3.13 -6.79 -1.57
CA LEU A 260 2.21 -5.98 -0.75
C LEU A 260 1.01 -6.77 -0.22
N GLY A 261 0.74 -7.96 -0.78
CA GLY A 261 -0.33 -8.85 -0.34
C GLY A 261 0.20 -9.91 0.63
N HIS A 262 -0.71 -10.47 1.43
CA HIS A 262 -0.38 -11.55 2.38
C HIS A 262 -0.82 -12.95 1.90
N THR A 263 -1.26 -13.05 0.64
CA THR A 263 -1.81 -14.30 0.09
C THR A 263 -0.73 -15.22 -0.48
N LEU A 264 0.30 -14.62 -1.08
CA LEU A 264 1.42 -15.35 -1.69
C LEU A 264 2.75 -14.88 -1.11
N VAL A 265 3.66 -15.82 -0.86
CA VAL A 265 5.02 -15.54 -0.37
C VAL A 265 6.02 -16.05 -1.40
N VAL A 266 7.08 -15.28 -1.64
CA VAL A 266 8.17 -15.67 -2.55
C VAL A 266 8.83 -16.95 -2.05
N GLU A 267 8.92 -17.94 -2.91
CA GLU A 267 9.71 -19.14 -2.63
C GLU A 267 11.07 -19.01 -3.36
N PRO A 268 12.19 -19.10 -2.62
CA PRO A 268 13.50 -19.02 -3.27
C PRO A 268 13.63 -20.15 -4.29
N SER A 269 13.92 -19.82 -5.54
CA SER A 269 14.20 -20.81 -6.58
C SER A 269 15.43 -21.61 -6.16
N ALA A 270 15.30 -22.93 -6.01
CA ALA A 270 16.46 -23.79 -5.85
C ALA A 270 17.35 -23.63 -7.09
N PRO A 271 18.69 -23.55 -6.94
CA PRO A 271 19.58 -23.47 -8.08
C PRO A 271 19.34 -24.69 -8.99
N VAL A 272 19.12 -24.45 -10.28
CA VAL A 272 18.98 -25.49 -11.27
C VAL A 272 20.29 -26.26 -11.31
N SER A 273 20.33 -27.45 -10.70
CA SER A 273 21.43 -28.39 -10.85
C SER A 273 21.40 -28.86 -12.30
N ASN A 274 22.36 -28.44 -13.10
CA ASN A 274 22.59 -29.00 -14.41
C ASN A 274 22.84 -30.52 -14.24
N PRO A 275 22.00 -31.39 -14.79
CA PRO A 275 22.33 -32.81 -14.83
C PRO A 275 23.46 -33.00 -15.83
N GLY A 276 24.60 -33.46 -15.31
CA GLY A 276 25.80 -33.73 -16.06
C GLY A 276 25.55 -34.61 -17.30
N SER A 277 26.28 -34.29 -18.33
CA SER A 277 26.40 -35.01 -19.57
C SER A 277 26.73 -36.50 -19.37
N GLY A 278 25.73 -37.39 -19.53
CA GLY A 278 25.92 -38.82 -19.68
C GLY A 278 25.44 -39.25 -21.07
N PRO A 279 26.21 -40.08 -21.81
CA PRO A 279 25.81 -40.51 -23.14
C PRO A 279 24.85 -41.72 -23.05
N GLY A 280 23.57 -41.47 -23.36
CA GLY A 280 22.60 -42.56 -23.46
C GLY A 280 21.23 -42.03 -23.84
N GLY A 281 20.88 -42.17 -25.12
CA GLY A 281 19.65 -41.71 -25.74
C GLY A 281 18.39 -42.25 -25.06
N LYS A 282 17.51 -41.31 -24.73
CA LYS A 282 16.04 -41.50 -24.60
C LYS A 282 15.42 -40.15 -24.99
N GLU A 283 14.24 -40.24 -25.63
CA GLU A 283 13.42 -39.16 -26.17
C GLU A 283 13.40 -37.87 -25.35
N PRO A 284 13.24 -36.70 -25.98
CA PRO A 284 13.19 -35.44 -25.26
C PRO A 284 11.93 -35.43 -24.37
N VAL A 285 12.12 -35.68 -23.09
CA VAL A 285 11.13 -35.31 -22.08
C VAL A 285 10.94 -33.82 -22.21
N SER A 286 9.76 -33.40 -22.64
CA SER A 286 9.42 -31.99 -22.72
C SER A 286 9.54 -31.40 -21.31
N ILE A 287 10.61 -30.68 -21.07
CA ILE A 287 10.83 -29.91 -19.84
C ILE A 287 9.67 -28.90 -19.78
N PRO A 288 8.82 -28.91 -18.74
CA PRO A 288 7.81 -27.89 -18.63
C PRO A 288 8.50 -26.52 -18.61
N PRO A 289 7.94 -25.53 -19.31
CA PRO A 289 8.57 -24.21 -19.41
C PRO A 289 8.77 -23.65 -18.00
N SER A 290 10.01 -23.29 -17.68
CA SER A 290 10.40 -22.72 -16.40
C SER A 290 9.55 -21.48 -16.09
N ALA A 291 9.00 -21.41 -14.87
CA ALA A 291 8.30 -20.23 -14.41
C ALA A 291 9.32 -19.11 -14.13
N ASP A 292 8.94 -17.87 -14.48
CA ASP A 292 9.76 -16.68 -14.23
C ASP A 292 9.84 -16.35 -12.73
N LEU A 293 8.77 -16.69 -11.99
CA LEU A 293 8.63 -16.44 -10.55
C LEU A 293 7.97 -17.64 -9.88
N VAL A 294 8.40 -17.94 -8.65
CA VAL A 294 7.83 -19.02 -7.83
C VAL A 294 7.31 -18.46 -6.52
N TYR A 295 6.06 -18.77 -6.21
CA TYR A 295 5.39 -18.37 -4.96
C TYR A 295 4.78 -19.58 -4.27
N ARG A 296 4.51 -19.41 -2.98
CA ARG A 296 3.73 -20.34 -2.15
C ARG A 296 2.47 -19.66 -1.64
N LEU A 297 1.35 -20.35 -1.72
CA LEU A 297 0.09 -19.91 -1.13
C LEU A 297 0.17 -20.00 0.41
N VAL A 298 -0.15 -18.92 1.08
CA VAL A 298 -0.27 -18.88 2.54
C VAL A 298 -1.58 -19.54 2.96
N PRO A 299 -1.58 -20.42 3.97
CA PRO A 299 -2.76 -21.13 4.46
C PRO A 299 -3.96 -20.26 4.83
#